data_c1f27c1a505a6432d1c1f8fc818d7e92
#
_entry.id   c1f27c1a505a6432d1c1f8fc818d7e92
#
_cell.length_a   1.000
_cell.length_b   1.000
_cell.length_c   1.000
_cell.angle_alpha   90.00
_cell.angle_beta   90.00
_cell.angle_gamma   90.00
#
_symmetry.space_group_name_H-M   'P 1'
#
loop_
_entity.id
_entity.type
_entity.pdbx_description
1 polymer ?
#
loop_
_entity_poly.entity_id
_entity_poly.type
_entity_poly.pdbx_seq_one_letter_code
_entity_poly.pdbx_strand_id
1 'polypeptide(L)'
;MKSIDYITIKQKDDYITKLTYLSSPKKPKASILILHGMAEHQKRYSLFMQYLVNQGFDVFIYNHRGHGTDKKLNDLGFFSYHKGSQLVVDDAITVSQYIEQNNRSNKFFLFGHSMGSLIARNVIQTYDKYNGVILCGTAYPRKPLLHVGLLIASIVKNIKGPKYRSPFLKNLLIGGGKYTKLANRTAFDWLTRSNPIAGAYIHDPYCGFICTASFYNDLLKMTSNASSRKLISMTKLELPMYIISGEKDPVGGYGKDVKRLLATYKKLGFSNVAYKLYPDCRHELLNELNSEDVYSDINNWITKRI
;
A
#
# COMPACT_ATOMS: atom_id res chain seq x y z
N MET A 1 -14.19 -24.06 3.88
CA MET A 1 -13.69 -22.68 4.00
C MET A 1 -12.82 -22.62 5.25
N LYS A 2 -11.59 -22.10 5.16
CA LYS A 2 -10.77 -21.84 6.35
C LYS A 2 -11.43 -20.71 7.15
N SER A 3 -11.39 -20.80 8.48
CA SER A 3 -11.95 -19.76 9.36
C SER A 3 -11.25 -18.43 9.09
N ILE A 4 -12.03 -17.40 8.88
CA ILE A 4 -11.56 -16.02 8.88
C ILE A 4 -11.74 -15.53 10.29
N ASP A 5 -10.62 -15.26 10.98
CA ASP A 5 -10.65 -14.73 12.33
C ASP A 5 -10.51 -13.21 12.29
N TYR A 6 -11.23 -12.54 13.17
CA TYR A 6 -11.16 -11.08 13.32
C TYR A 6 -10.60 -10.74 14.70
N ILE A 7 -9.52 -9.96 14.70
CA ILE A 7 -8.84 -9.53 15.90
C ILE A 7 -9.05 -8.02 16.05
N THR A 8 -9.49 -7.58 17.21
CA THR A 8 -9.68 -6.16 17.52
C THR A 8 -8.43 -5.61 18.18
N ILE A 9 -7.84 -4.58 17.58
CA ILE A 9 -6.65 -3.89 18.09
C ILE A 9 -7.02 -2.45 18.39
N LYS A 10 -6.83 -2.04 19.65
CA LYS A 10 -7.00 -0.66 20.09
C LYS A 10 -5.72 0.12 19.80
N GLN A 11 -5.82 1.19 19.04
CA GLN A 11 -4.73 2.10 18.74
C GLN A 11 -4.48 3.10 19.88
N LYS A 12 -3.37 3.81 19.83
CA LYS A 12 -2.96 4.77 20.87
C LYS A 12 -3.94 5.93 21.10
N ASP A 13 -4.73 6.26 20.07
CA ASP A 13 -5.74 7.33 20.07
C ASP A 13 -7.17 6.77 20.19
N ASP A 14 -7.31 5.59 20.78
CA ASP A 14 -8.57 4.86 20.97
C ASP A 14 -9.27 4.41 19.68
N TYR A 15 -8.65 4.63 18.50
CA TYR A 15 -9.18 4.09 17.26
C TYR A 15 -9.12 2.56 17.27
N ILE A 16 -10.17 1.93 16.73
CA ILE A 16 -10.27 0.47 16.66
C ILE A 16 -9.93 -0.01 15.27
N THR A 17 -8.88 -0.82 15.16
CA THR A 17 -8.50 -1.54 13.96
C THR A 17 -9.00 -2.98 14.03
N LYS A 18 -9.69 -3.44 12.99
CA LYS A 18 -10.12 -4.83 12.84
C LYS A 18 -9.15 -5.55 11.92
N LEU A 19 -8.32 -6.38 12.49
CA LEU A 19 -7.35 -7.20 11.78
C LEU A 19 -8.02 -8.51 11.33
N THR A 20 -7.97 -8.78 10.04
CA THR A 20 -8.39 -10.06 9.45
C THR A 20 -7.20 -11.00 9.40
N TYR A 21 -7.39 -12.22 9.82
CA TYR A 21 -6.36 -13.25 9.88
C TYR A 21 -6.82 -14.52 9.17
N LEU A 22 -5.99 -15.01 8.25
CA LEU A 22 -6.12 -16.32 7.63
C LEU A 22 -4.92 -17.17 8.04
N SER A 23 -5.19 -18.28 8.75
CA SER A 23 -4.15 -19.15 9.27
C SER A 23 -3.78 -20.29 8.32
N SER A 24 -2.50 -20.60 8.24
CA SER A 24 -2.03 -21.87 7.68
C SER A 24 -2.54 -23.05 8.53
N PRO A 25 -2.96 -24.16 7.92
CA PRO A 25 -3.43 -25.36 8.67
C PRO A 25 -2.32 -26.06 9.44
N LYS A 26 -1.05 -25.82 9.07
CA LYS A 26 0.15 -26.33 9.74
C LYS A 26 0.92 -25.17 10.35
N LYS A 27 2.03 -25.49 11.06
CA LYS A 27 2.98 -24.45 11.51
C LYS A 27 3.38 -23.59 10.31
N PRO A 28 3.16 -22.28 10.34
CA PRO A 28 3.42 -21.42 9.20
C PRO A 28 4.91 -21.26 8.94
N LYS A 29 5.27 -21.15 7.67
CA LYS A 29 6.63 -20.83 7.24
C LYS A 29 7.01 -19.41 7.65
N ALA A 30 6.07 -18.47 7.50
CA ALA A 30 6.22 -17.07 7.88
C ALA A 30 4.83 -16.46 8.10
N SER A 31 4.81 -15.29 8.74
CA SER A 31 3.64 -14.39 8.78
C SER A 31 3.82 -13.25 7.78
N ILE A 32 2.73 -12.81 7.17
CA ILE A 32 2.74 -11.73 6.17
C ILE A 32 1.63 -10.73 6.54
N LEU A 33 2.01 -9.47 6.76
CA LEU A 33 1.06 -8.36 6.89
C LEU A 33 0.89 -7.66 5.54
N ILE A 34 -0.34 -7.52 5.08
CA ILE A 34 -0.69 -6.81 3.85
C ILE A 34 -1.26 -5.43 4.19
N LEU A 35 -0.74 -4.39 3.54
CA LEU A 35 -1.22 -3.01 3.60
C LEU A 35 -1.80 -2.64 2.23
N HIS A 36 -3.12 -2.42 2.17
CA HIS A 36 -3.85 -2.15 0.92
C HIS A 36 -3.65 -0.71 0.41
N GLY A 37 -4.10 -0.44 -0.81
CA GLY A 37 -3.99 0.86 -1.47
C GLY A 37 -5.05 1.89 -1.06
N MET A 38 -5.01 3.07 -1.72
CA MET A 38 -5.97 4.15 -1.53
C MET A 38 -7.30 3.84 -2.20
N ALA A 39 -8.39 4.25 -1.57
CA ALA A 39 -9.75 4.12 -2.09
C ALA A 39 -10.10 2.69 -2.54
N GLU A 40 -9.72 1.73 -1.71
CA GLU A 40 -10.05 0.31 -1.80
C GLU A 40 -10.17 -0.29 -0.40
N HIS A 41 -10.29 -1.61 -0.28
CA HIS A 41 -10.45 -2.29 1.00
C HIS A 41 -9.86 -3.71 0.98
N GLN A 42 -9.66 -4.28 2.18
CA GLN A 42 -9.01 -5.58 2.40
C GLN A 42 -9.63 -6.76 1.63
N LYS A 43 -10.96 -6.76 1.37
CA LYS A 43 -11.61 -7.88 0.69
C LYS A 43 -11.12 -8.10 -0.74
N ARG A 44 -10.53 -7.08 -1.37
CA ARG A 44 -9.94 -7.20 -2.72
C ARG A 44 -8.67 -8.06 -2.75
N TYR A 45 -8.11 -8.38 -1.58
CA TYR A 45 -6.91 -9.22 -1.43
C TYR A 45 -7.23 -10.69 -1.14
N SER A 46 -8.51 -11.09 -1.11
CA SER A 46 -8.93 -12.43 -0.68
C SER A 46 -8.29 -13.56 -1.48
N LEU A 47 -8.18 -13.43 -2.81
CA LEU A 47 -7.53 -14.44 -3.67
C LEU A 47 -6.04 -14.56 -3.37
N PHE A 48 -5.34 -13.44 -3.22
CA PHE A 48 -3.93 -13.43 -2.89
C PHE A 48 -3.67 -13.99 -1.49
N MET A 49 -4.48 -13.62 -0.49
CA MET A 49 -4.39 -14.18 0.87
C MET A 49 -4.58 -15.71 0.84
N GLN A 50 -5.61 -16.19 0.13
CA GLN A 50 -5.87 -17.63 0.03
C GLN A 50 -4.71 -18.37 -0.65
N TYR A 51 -4.13 -17.78 -1.71
CA TYR A 51 -2.93 -18.32 -2.36
C TYR A 51 -1.79 -18.46 -1.34
N LEU A 52 -1.44 -17.39 -0.61
CA LEU A 52 -0.36 -17.39 0.37
C LEU A 52 -0.59 -18.41 1.49
N VAL A 53 -1.82 -18.53 1.99
CA VAL A 53 -2.17 -19.53 3.01
C VAL A 53 -2.01 -20.96 2.47
N ASN A 54 -2.33 -21.20 1.21
CA ASN A 54 -2.12 -22.51 0.56
C ASN A 54 -0.61 -22.80 0.39
N GLN A 55 0.23 -21.75 0.30
CA GLN A 55 1.69 -21.90 0.31
C GLN A 55 2.28 -22.08 1.71
N GLY A 56 1.48 -22.07 2.76
CA GLY A 56 1.89 -22.32 4.15
C GLY A 56 2.26 -21.07 4.93
N PHE A 57 1.73 -19.91 4.58
CA PHE A 57 1.90 -18.66 5.32
C PHE A 57 0.68 -18.33 6.18
N ASP A 58 0.92 -17.66 7.31
CA ASP A 58 -0.11 -16.91 8.01
C ASP A 58 -0.24 -15.52 7.41
N VAL A 59 -1.47 -15.09 7.11
CA VAL A 59 -1.69 -13.84 6.39
C VAL A 59 -2.63 -12.92 7.15
N PHE A 60 -2.20 -11.67 7.32
CA PHE A 60 -2.90 -10.64 8.05
C PHE A 60 -3.16 -9.44 7.13
N ILE A 61 -4.33 -8.84 7.27
CA ILE A 61 -4.72 -7.60 6.59
C ILE A 61 -5.74 -6.84 7.44
N TYR A 62 -5.73 -5.53 7.34
CA TYR A 62 -6.77 -4.68 7.96
C TYR A 62 -7.14 -3.52 7.02
N ASN A 63 -8.30 -2.91 7.25
CA ASN A 63 -8.67 -1.68 6.58
C ASN A 63 -8.02 -0.48 7.27
N HIS A 64 -7.31 0.35 6.50
CA HIS A 64 -6.78 1.62 6.98
C HIS A 64 -7.90 2.57 7.44
N ARG A 65 -7.56 3.56 8.26
CA ARG A 65 -8.50 4.64 8.62
C ARG A 65 -9.16 5.22 7.38
N GLY A 66 -10.45 5.50 7.45
CA GLY A 66 -11.23 6.01 6.32
C GLY A 66 -11.37 5.05 5.15
N HIS A 67 -11.16 3.74 5.36
CA HIS A 67 -11.33 2.69 4.37
C HIS A 67 -12.10 1.51 4.97
N GLY A 68 -12.66 0.68 4.10
CA GLY A 68 -13.30 -0.57 4.49
C GLY A 68 -14.82 -0.59 4.38
N THR A 69 -15.34 -1.80 4.17
CA THR A 69 -16.78 -2.04 3.96
C THR A 69 -17.61 -1.98 5.27
N ASP A 70 -16.95 -1.81 6.40
CA ASP A 70 -17.55 -1.61 7.73
C ASP A 70 -17.72 -0.13 8.10
N LYS A 71 -17.32 0.79 7.22
CA LYS A 71 -17.46 2.23 7.42
C LYS A 71 -18.73 2.78 6.75
N LYS A 72 -19.25 3.87 7.31
CA LYS A 72 -20.26 4.67 6.59
C LYS A 72 -19.60 5.34 5.38
N LEU A 73 -20.30 5.44 4.25
CA LEU A 73 -19.75 6.02 3.02
C LEU A 73 -19.23 7.46 3.23
N ASN A 74 -19.87 8.22 4.11
CA ASN A 74 -19.45 9.58 4.45
C ASN A 74 -18.15 9.66 5.25
N ASP A 75 -17.70 8.56 5.86
CA ASP A 75 -16.46 8.51 6.64
C ASP A 75 -15.26 8.03 5.78
N LEU A 76 -15.52 7.57 4.55
CA LEU A 76 -14.46 7.12 3.64
C LEU A 76 -13.54 8.27 3.23
N GLY A 77 -12.26 7.97 3.05
CA GLY A 77 -11.28 8.94 2.55
C GLY A 77 -10.92 10.04 3.54
N PHE A 78 -11.03 9.76 4.85
CA PHE A 78 -10.62 10.67 5.92
C PHE A 78 -9.82 9.91 6.99
N PHE A 79 -8.57 10.30 7.25
CA PHE A 79 -7.77 9.66 8.29
C PHE A 79 -8.02 10.26 9.67
N SER A 80 -7.82 11.57 9.78
CA SER A 80 -7.95 12.33 11.03
C SER A 80 -7.95 13.83 10.75
N TYR A 81 -8.40 14.62 11.71
CA TYR A 81 -8.27 16.09 11.68
C TYR A 81 -6.81 16.54 11.82
N HIS A 82 -6.01 15.82 12.61
CA HIS A 82 -4.62 16.14 12.89
C HIS A 82 -3.74 14.90 12.73
N LYS A 83 -2.53 15.09 12.22
CA LYS A 83 -1.47 14.06 12.11
C LYS A 83 -1.91 12.76 11.40
N GLY A 84 -2.87 12.82 10.44
CA GLY A 84 -3.44 11.63 9.81
C GLY A 84 -2.37 10.75 9.17
N SER A 85 -1.35 11.33 8.52
CA SER A 85 -0.22 10.60 7.96
C SER A 85 0.58 9.81 9.00
N GLN A 86 0.78 10.38 10.19
CA GLN A 86 1.48 9.70 11.28
C GLN A 86 0.62 8.60 11.89
N LEU A 87 -0.66 8.89 12.16
CA LEU A 87 -1.58 7.93 12.76
C LEU A 87 -1.73 6.65 11.93
N VAL A 88 -1.79 6.76 10.60
CA VAL A 88 -1.88 5.59 9.73
C VAL A 88 -0.60 4.74 9.77
N VAL A 89 0.56 5.37 9.91
CA VAL A 89 1.85 4.68 10.09
C VAL A 89 1.91 4.02 11.49
N ASP A 90 1.48 4.74 12.52
CA ASP A 90 1.44 4.22 13.89
C ASP A 90 0.48 3.04 14.03
N ASP A 91 -0.68 3.08 13.34
CA ASP A 91 -1.60 1.94 13.27
C ASP A 91 -0.92 0.70 12.71
N ALA A 92 -0.18 0.86 11.61
CA ALA A 92 0.54 -0.26 10.99
C ALA A 92 1.65 -0.80 11.92
N ILE A 93 2.34 0.05 12.67
CA ILE A 93 3.33 -0.36 13.67
C ILE A 93 2.66 -1.12 14.81
N THR A 94 1.55 -0.61 15.35
CA THR A 94 0.80 -1.28 16.44
C THR A 94 0.30 -2.65 16.00
N VAL A 95 -0.26 -2.76 14.78
CA VAL A 95 -0.67 -4.04 14.21
C VAL A 95 0.52 -4.98 14.05
N SER A 96 1.67 -4.46 13.60
CA SER A 96 2.89 -5.26 13.43
C SER A 96 3.43 -5.78 14.76
N GLN A 97 3.41 -4.96 15.80
CA GLN A 97 3.79 -5.35 17.16
C GLN A 97 2.88 -6.45 17.71
N TYR A 98 1.56 -6.31 17.47
CA TYR A 98 0.61 -7.37 17.86
C TYR A 98 0.93 -8.69 17.15
N ILE A 99 1.16 -8.66 15.83
CA ILE A 99 1.50 -9.86 15.05
C ILE A 99 2.83 -10.45 15.55
N GLU A 100 3.86 -9.64 15.77
CA GLU A 100 5.16 -10.09 16.29
C GLU A 100 5.02 -10.86 17.60
N GLN A 101 4.21 -10.34 18.54
CA GLN A 101 3.98 -10.94 19.86
C GLN A 101 3.14 -12.23 19.81
N ASN A 102 2.25 -12.36 18.81
CA ASN A 102 1.32 -13.49 18.67
C ASN A 102 1.64 -14.39 17.47
N ASN A 103 2.80 -14.21 16.87
CA ASN A 103 3.22 -14.90 15.66
C ASN A 103 3.53 -16.37 15.94
N ARG A 104 3.00 -17.27 15.11
CA ARG A 104 3.30 -18.71 15.15
C ARG A 104 4.59 -19.08 14.41
N SER A 105 5.25 -18.11 13.76
CA SER A 105 6.51 -18.24 13.02
C SER A 105 7.53 -17.22 13.53
N ASN A 106 8.83 -17.54 13.44
CA ASN A 106 9.91 -16.59 13.71
C ASN A 106 10.26 -15.71 12.51
N LYS A 107 9.46 -15.76 11.42
CA LYS A 107 9.65 -14.99 10.19
C LYS A 107 8.44 -14.11 9.94
N PHE A 108 8.69 -12.82 9.71
CA PHE A 108 7.65 -11.82 9.49
C PHE A 108 7.96 -10.92 8.29
N PHE A 109 7.05 -10.86 7.33
CA PHE A 109 7.18 -10.06 6.11
C PHE A 109 6.09 -9.00 6.03
N LEU A 110 6.41 -7.88 5.39
CA LEU A 110 5.48 -6.80 5.12
C LEU A 110 5.26 -6.68 3.61
N PHE A 111 4.01 -6.67 3.19
CA PHE A 111 3.59 -6.37 1.82
C PHE A 111 2.79 -5.08 1.80
N GLY A 112 3.18 -4.12 0.97
CA GLY A 112 2.42 -2.88 0.77
C GLY A 112 2.12 -2.62 -0.70
N HIS A 113 0.84 -2.36 -1.02
CA HIS A 113 0.41 -1.97 -2.36
C HIS A 113 0.07 -0.48 -2.42
N SER A 114 0.57 0.23 -3.43
CA SER A 114 0.22 1.63 -3.70
C SER A 114 0.42 2.52 -2.45
N MET A 115 -0.64 3.13 -1.90
CA MET A 115 -0.60 3.84 -0.62
C MET A 115 -0.04 2.95 0.50
N GLY A 116 -0.43 1.68 0.56
CA GLY A 116 0.13 0.72 1.52
C GLY A 116 1.65 0.55 1.40
N SER A 117 2.22 0.70 0.20
CA SER A 117 3.67 0.70 0.01
C SER A 117 4.34 1.96 0.55
N LEU A 118 3.65 3.10 0.53
CA LEU A 118 4.13 4.33 1.17
C LEU A 118 4.07 4.21 2.69
N ILE A 119 3.00 3.61 3.24
CA ILE A 119 2.90 3.28 4.66
C ILE A 119 4.04 2.34 5.05
N ALA A 120 4.24 1.24 4.32
CA ALA A 120 5.32 0.27 4.57
C ALA A 120 6.69 0.95 4.60
N ARG A 121 6.99 1.85 3.64
CA ARG A 121 8.25 2.60 3.59
C ARG A 121 8.43 3.55 4.77
N ASN A 122 7.36 4.11 5.34
CA ASN A 122 7.43 4.89 6.57
C ASN A 122 7.61 3.99 7.81
N VAL A 123 6.91 2.86 7.87
CA VAL A 123 7.00 1.89 8.97
C VAL A 123 8.42 1.38 9.15
N ILE A 124 9.08 0.93 8.08
CA ILE A 124 10.44 0.36 8.15
C ILE A 124 11.53 1.38 8.53
N GLN A 125 11.23 2.67 8.57
CA GLN A 125 12.14 3.72 9.06
C GLN A 125 12.25 3.71 10.59
N THR A 126 11.27 3.13 11.30
CA THR A 126 11.18 3.18 12.77
C THR A 126 10.90 1.82 13.41
N TYR A 127 10.47 0.83 12.64
CA TYR A 127 10.18 -0.53 13.09
C TYR A 127 10.97 -1.55 12.23
N ASP A 128 11.88 -2.28 12.82
CA ASP A 128 12.93 -3.07 12.15
C ASP A 128 12.77 -4.59 12.26
N LYS A 129 11.58 -5.09 12.69
CA LYS A 129 11.36 -6.52 12.99
C LYS A 129 10.95 -7.37 11.78
N TYR A 130 10.92 -6.80 10.59
CA TYR A 130 10.62 -7.56 9.39
C TYR A 130 11.84 -8.30 8.84
N ASN A 131 11.61 -9.52 8.36
CA ASN A 131 12.60 -10.32 7.63
C ASN A 131 12.66 -9.93 6.13
N GLY A 132 11.71 -9.14 5.66
CA GLY A 132 11.70 -8.59 4.32
C GLY A 132 10.45 -7.80 4.03
N VAL A 133 10.53 -6.90 3.04
CA VAL A 133 9.45 -6.00 2.65
C VAL A 133 9.23 -6.04 1.15
N ILE A 134 7.97 -6.13 0.73
CA ILE A 134 7.55 -6.11 -0.67
C ILE A 134 6.79 -4.82 -0.92
N LEU A 135 7.25 -4.03 -1.89
CA LEU A 135 6.68 -2.75 -2.29
C LEU A 135 6.07 -2.89 -3.69
N CYS A 136 4.75 -3.02 -3.77
CA CYS A 136 4.00 -3.20 -5.01
C CYS A 136 3.39 -1.88 -5.47
N GLY A 137 3.65 -1.46 -6.71
CA GLY A 137 3.08 -0.25 -7.30
C GLY A 137 3.43 1.04 -6.53
N THR A 138 4.65 1.13 -6.00
CA THR A 138 5.07 2.26 -5.15
C THR A 138 5.37 3.53 -5.94
N ALA A 139 5.01 4.69 -5.36
CA ALA A 139 5.32 6.00 -5.93
C ALA A 139 6.68 6.55 -5.45
N TYR A 140 7.40 7.22 -6.37
CA TYR A 140 8.63 7.96 -6.03
C TYR A 140 8.71 9.24 -6.87
N PRO A 141 7.81 10.22 -6.67
CA PRO A 141 7.77 11.44 -7.47
C PRO A 141 9.02 12.30 -7.26
N ARG A 142 9.28 13.19 -8.21
CA ARG A 142 10.35 14.20 -8.06
C ARG A 142 10.00 15.18 -6.96
N LYS A 143 11.00 15.56 -6.12
CA LYS A 143 10.80 16.45 -4.97
C LYS A 143 10.08 17.78 -5.29
N PRO A 144 10.44 18.54 -6.36
CA PRO A 144 9.74 19.79 -6.65
C PRO A 144 8.22 19.57 -6.88
N LEU A 145 7.86 18.54 -7.65
CA LEU A 145 6.45 18.21 -7.91
C LEU A 145 5.70 17.86 -6.60
N LEU A 146 6.35 17.14 -5.72
CA LEU A 146 5.81 16.77 -4.43
C LEU A 146 5.57 17.99 -3.52
N HIS A 147 6.53 18.93 -3.47
CA HIS A 147 6.40 20.16 -2.67
C HIS A 147 5.25 21.04 -3.19
N VAL A 148 5.13 21.20 -4.51
CA VAL A 148 4.02 21.94 -5.12
C VAL A 148 2.68 21.25 -4.79
N GLY A 149 2.61 19.94 -4.92
CA GLY A 149 1.41 19.18 -4.55
C GLY A 149 1.02 19.36 -3.08
N LEU A 150 2.01 19.31 -2.16
CA LEU A 150 1.79 19.56 -0.73
C LEU A 150 1.25 20.96 -0.45
N LEU A 151 1.82 21.98 -1.08
CA LEU A 151 1.36 23.37 -0.94
C LEU A 151 -0.09 23.49 -1.39
N ILE A 152 -0.41 23.01 -2.59
CA ILE A 152 -1.77 23.06 -3.14
C ILE A 152 -2.76 22.31 -2.23
N ALA A 153 -2.44 21.09 -1.80
CA ALA A 153 -3.30 20.32 -0.91
C ALA A 153 -3.52 21.01 0.44
N SER A 154 -2.48 21.66 0.99
CA SER A 154 -2.58 22.45 2.22
C SER A 154 -3.51 23.66 2.05
N ILE A 155 -3.39 24.40 0.95
CA ILE A 155 -4.26 25.53 0.64
C ILE A 155 -5.71 25.08 0.54
N VAL A 156 -6.00 24.04 -0.25
CA VAL A 156 -7.36 23.50 -0.40
C VAL A 156 -7.92 23.05 0.95
N LYS A 157 -7.13 22.33 1.77
CA LYS A 157 -7.55 21.90 3.10
C LYS A 157 -7.88 23.08 4.02
N ASN A 158 -7.07 24.14 4.00
CA ASN A 158 -7.27 25.30 4.88
C ASN A 158 -8.45 26.16 4.45
N ILE A 159 -8.71 26.33 3.14
CA ILE A 159 -9.81 27.16 2.63
C ILE A 159 -11.15 26.40 2.67
N LYS A 160 -11.17 25.13 2.24
CA LYS A 160 -12.40 24.35 2.10
C LYS A 160 -12.72 23.47 3.30
N GLY A 161 -11.78 23.35 4.22
CA GLY A 161 -11.87 22.50 5.40
C GLY A 161 -11.33 21.08 5.20
N PRO A 162 -10.95 20.39 6.29
CA PRO A 162 -10.27 19.10 6.24
C PRO A 162 -11.13 17.97 5.66
N LYS A 163 -12.44 17.98 5.86
CA LYS A 163 -13.39 16.98 5.34
C LYS A 163 -13.92 17.27 3.93
N TYR A 164 -13.53 18.38 3.32
CA TYR A 164 -13.93 18.69 1.95
C TYR A 164 -13.44 17.61 0.98
N ARG A 165 -14.36 16.94 0.29
CA ARG A 165 -14.04 15.98 -0.78
C ARG A 165 -13.63 16.75 -2.02
N SER A 166 -12.37 16.58 -2.45
CA SER A 166 -11.79 17.41 -3.49
C SER A 166 -11.61 16.66 -4.82
N PRO A 167 -12.53 16.81 -5.79
CA PRO A 167 -12.32 16.30 -7.15
C PRO A 167 -11.09 16.90 -7.81
N PHE A 168 -10.80 18.18 -7.52
CA PHE A 168 -9.61 18.86 -8.01
C PHE A 168 -8.31 18.15 -7.56
N LEU A 169 -8.16 17.85 -6.25
CA LEU A 169 -6.98 17.14 -5.76
C LEU A 169 -6.91 15.71 -6.28
N LYS A 170 -8.06 15.02 -6.40
CA LYS A 170 -8.11 13.70 -7.05
C LYS A 170 -7.52 13.78 -8.46
N ASN A 171 -8.02 14.69 -9.29
CA ASN A 171 -7.56 14.81 -10.68
C ASN A 171 -6.09 15.24 -10.77
N LEU A 172 -5.65 16.15 -9.91
CA LEU A 172 -4.25 16.59 -9.86
C LEU A 172 -3.29 15.43 -9.55
N LEU A 173 -3.66 14.52 -8.64
CA LEU A 173 -2.77 13.48 -8.15
C LEU A 173 -2.90 12.16 -8.92
N ILE A 174 -4.12 11.77 -9.31
CA ILE A 174 -4.39 10.44 -9.89
C ILE A 174 -5.40 10.43 -11.05
N GLY A 175 -5.89 11.57 -11.51
CA GLY A 175 -6.96 11.62 -12.52
C GLY A 175 -6.56 12.20 -13.87
N GLY A 176 -5.45 12.94 -13.95
CA GLY A 176 -5.05 13.66 -15.15
C GLY A 176 -3.70 13.21 -15.75
N GLY A 177 -3.36 13.74 -16.91
CA GLY A 177 -2.05 13.61 -17.52
C GLY A 177 -1.64 12.16 -17.78
N LYS A 178 -0.68 11.63 -17.01
CA LYS A 178 -0.16 10.28 -17.21
C LYS A 178 -1.18 9.15 -16.98
N TYR A 179 -2.22 9.38 -16.17
CA TYR A 179 -3.25 8.37 -15.88
C TYR A 179 -4.23 8.16 -17.05
N THR A 180 -4.50 9.22 -17.82
CA THR A 180 -5.43 9.17 -18.96
C THR A 180 -4.82 8.53 -20.20
N LYS A 181 -3.50 8.34 -20.26
CA LYS A 181 -2.83 7.70 -21.41
C LYS A 181 -3.24 6.25 -21.63
N LEU A 182 -3.76 5.59 -20.61
CA LEU A 182 -4.22 4.21 -20.64
C LEU A 182 -5.74 4.09 -20.56
N ALA A 183 -6.45 5.21 -20.44
CA ALA A 183 -7.91 5.24 -20.33
C ALA A 183 -8.52 5.09 -21.74
N ASN A 184 -8.94 3.88 -22.08
CA ASN A 184 -9.64 3.60 -23.31
C ASN A 184 -11.16 3.46 -23.15
N ARG A 185 -11.64 3.12 -21.94
CA ARG A 185 -13.04 2.80 -21.65
C ARG A 185 -13.53 3.50 -20.39
N THR A 186 -12.72 3.53 -19.33
CA THR A 186 -13.07 4.08 -18.02
C THR A 186 -11.94 4.90 -17.42
N ALA A 187 -12.25 5.74 -16.44
CA ALA A 187 -11.25 6.51 -15.69
C ALA A 187 -10.33 5.63 -14.80
N PHE A 188 -10.61 4.33 -14.70
CA PHE A 188 -9.89 3.38 -13.85
C PHE A 188 -9.13 2.31 -14.63
N ASP A 189 -9.09 2.38 -15.95
CA ASP A 189 -8.35 1.42 -16.78
C ASP A 189 -6.85 1.38 -16.47
N TRP A 190 -6.31 2.42 -15.85
CA TRP A 190 -4.92 2.45 -15.39
C TRP A 190 -4.62 1.46 -14.25
N LEU A 191 -5.65 0.91 -13.59
CA LEU A 191 -5.48 -0.06 -12.48
C LEU A 191 -5.04 -1.43 -12.98
N THR A 192 -5.75 -1.97 -13.99
CA THR A 192 -5.53 -3.34 -14.49
C THR A 192 -5.99 -3.49 -15.93
N ARG A 193 -5.45 -4.48 -16.63
CA ARG A 193 -5.93 -4.91 -17.96
C ARG A 193 -7.19 -5.78 -17.88
N SER A 194 -7.50 -6.32 -16.68
CA SER A 194 -8.68 -7.15 -16.48
C SER A 194 -9.96 -6.30 -16.43
N ASN A 195 -10.77 -6.40 -17.47
CA ASN A 195 -12.03 -5.68 -17.60
C ASN A 195 -13.03 -6.03 -16.46
N PRO A 196 -13.21 -7.32 -16.09
CA PRO A 196 -14.09 -7.68 -14.98
C PRO A 196 -13.65 -7.06 -13.65
N ILE A 197 -12.34 -7.03 -13.36
CA ILE A 197 -11.82 -6.46 -12.12
C ILE A 197 -11.96 -4.93 -12.10
N ALA A 198 -11.66 -4.25 -13.22
CA ALA A 198 -11.91 -2.82 -13.33
C ALA A 198 -13.40 -2.48 -13.17
N GLY A 199 -14.29 -3.30 -13.75
CA GLY A 199 -15.75 -3.18 -13.58
C GLY A 199 -16.17 -3.36 -12.13
N ALA A 200 -15.70 -4.41 -11.46
CA ALA A 200 -15.98 -4.64 -10.03
C ALA A 200 -15.51 -3.47 -9.15
N TYR A 201 -14.33 -2.91 -9.42
CA TYR A 201 -13.84 -1.72 -8.72
C TYR A 201 -14.76 -0.49 -8.89
N ILE A 202 -15.30 -0.27 -10.10
CA ILE A 202 -16.18 0.86 -10.41
C ILE A 202 -17.54 0.72 -9.72
N HIS A 203 -18.07 -0.50 -9.64
CA HIS A 203 -19.39 -0.76 -9.04
C HIS A 203 -19.35 -0.92 -7.52
N ASP A 204 -18.17 -1.02 -6.92
CA ASP A 204 -18.03 -1.11 -5.47
C ASP A 204 -18.05 0.29 -4.83
N PRO A 205 -19.07 0.64 -4.00
CA PRO A 205 -19.17 1.96 -3.38
C PRO A 205 -18.03 2.25 -2.38
N TYR A 206 -17.31 1.21 -1.97
CA TYR A 206 -16.14 1.31 -1.08
C TYR A 206 -14.81 1.42 -1.86
N CYS A 207 -14.87 1.55 -3.18
CA CYS A 207 -13.73 1.73 -4.08
C CYS A 207 -13.85 3.03 -4.87
N GLY A 208 -12.73 3.62 -5.31
CA GLY A 208 -12.69 4.76 -6.22
C GLY A 208 -13.29 6.06 -5.70
N PHE A 209 -13.70 6.13 -4.44
CA PHE A 209 -14.32 7.31 -3.83
C PHE A 209 -13.36 8.51 -3.82
N ILE A 210 -13.95 9.72 -3.78
CA ILE A 210 -13.19 10.96 -3.66
C ILE A 210 -12.79 11.14 -2.21
N CYS A 211 -11.49 11.16 -1.94
CA CYS A 211 -10.97 11.41 -0.60
C CYS A 211 -11.06 12.88 -0.20
N THR A 212 -10.89 13.13 1.09
CA THR A 212 -10.95 14.47 1.66
C THR A 212 -9.65 15.27 1.41
N ALA A 213 -9.71 16.57 1.54
CA ALA A 213 -8.54 17.45 1.38
C ALA A 213 -7.44 17.13 2.40
N SER A 214 -7.81 16.79 3.66
CA SER A 214 -6.83 16.34 4.66
C SER A 214 -6.19 15.01 4.25
N PHE A 215 -6.95 14.07 3.70
CA PHE A 215 -6.41 12.80 3.22
C PHE A 215 -5.33 13.01 2.16
N TYR A 216 -5.61 13.81 1.11
CA TYR A 216 -4.63 14.08 0.07
C TYR A 216 -3.38 14.78 0.61
N ASN A 217 -3.54 15.70 1.56
CA ASN A 217 -2.41 16.35 2.23
C ASN A 217 -1.59 15.31 3.02
N ASP A 218 -2.23 14.40 3.75
CA ASP A 218 -1.56 13.35 4.51
C ASP A 218 -0.88 12.31 3.61
N LEU A 219 -1.51 11.93 2.49
CA LEU A 219 -0.91 11.05 1.47
C LEU A 219 0.38 11.66 0.91
N LEU A 220 0.37 12.96 0.59
CA LEU A 220 1.56 13.66 0.10
C LEU A 220 2.65 13.79 1.17
N LYS A 221 2.29 13.97 2.45
CA LYS A 221 3.23 13.93 3.58
C LYS A 221 3.88 12.55 3.73
N MET A 222 3.09 11.47 3.70
CA MET A 222 3.62 10.10 3.72
C MET A 222 4.56 9.86 2.54
N THR A 223 4.20 10.35 1.33
CA THR A 223 5.04 10.24 0.14
C THR A 223 6.35 11.03 0.32
N SER A 224 6.30 12.22 0.92
CA SER A 224 7.47 13.03 1.22
C SER A 224 8.42 12.33 2.19
N ASN A 225 7.89 11.80 3.28
CA ASN A 225 8.66 11.07 4.28
C ASN A 225 9.30 9.80 3.68
N ALA A 226 8.50 9.00 2.96
CA ALA A 226 8.98 7.81 2.26
C ALA A 226 10.04 8.13 1.19
N SER A 227 10.10 9.37 0.68
CA SER A 227 11.06 9.80 -0.34
C SER A 227 12.24 10.62 0.22
N SER A 228 12.25 10.88 1.52
CA SER A 228 13.32 11.61 2.20
C SER A 228 14.55 10.71 2.39
N ARG A 229 15.69 11.08 1.78
CA ARG A 229 16.93 10.32 1.94
C ARG A 229 17.34 10.18 3.41
N LYS A 230 17.16 11.24 4.21
CA LYS A 230 17.42 11.23 5.66
C LYS A 230 16.59 10.18 6.38
N LEU A 231 15.28 10.06 6.05
CA LEU A 231 14.40 9.07 6.69
C LEU A 231 14.63 7.66 6.13
N ILE A 232 14.90 7.52 4.84
CA ILE A 232 15.28 6.23 4.24
C ILE A 232 16.54 5.66 4.91
N SER A 233 17.53 6.48 5.23
CA SER A 233 18.76 6.01 5.89
C SER A 233 18.54 5.56 7.35
N MET A 234 17.37 5.77 7.93
CA MET A 234 17.00 5.19 9.23
C MET A 234 16.56 3.71 9.11
N THR A 235 16.25 3.26 7.89
CA THR A 235 15.91 1.85 7.64
C THR A 235 17.16 0.97 7.74
N LYS A 236 17.02 -0.21 8.33
CA LYS A 236 18.09 -1.20 8.44
C LYS A 236 18.65 -1.57 7.06
N LEU A 237 19.96 -1.38 6.84
CA LEU A 237 20.59 -1.52 5.51
C LEU A 237 20.50 -2.95 4.95
N GLU A 238 20.50 -3.96 5.82
CA GLU A 238 20.43 -5.37 5.47
C GLU A 238 19.01 -5.84 5.18
N LEU A 239 17.98 -5.01 5.44
CA LEU A 239 16.58 -5.40 5.23
C LEU A 239 16.33 -5.79 3.77
N PRO A 240 15.94 -7.05 3.50
CA PRO A 240 15.60 -7.47 2.15
C PRO A 240 14.38 -6.72 1.64
N MET A 241 14.49 -6.13 0.45
CA MET A 241 13.38 -5.43 -0.19
C MET A 241 13.13 -5.96 -1.60
N TYR A 242 11.86 -6.10 -1.96
CA TYR A 242 11.43 -6.44 -3.31
C TYR A 242 10.47 -5.38 -3.84
N ILE A 243 10.90 -4.65 -4.87
CA ILE A 243 10.11 -3.58 -5.49
C ILE A 243 9.52 -4.11 -6.79
N ILE A 244 8.19 -4.23 -6.85
CA ILE A 244 7.48 -4.73 -8.02
C ILE A 244 6.50 -3.69 -8.56
N SER A 245 6.40 -3.57 -9.88
CA SER A 245 5.49 -2.65 -10.55
C SER A 245 5.19 -3.10 -11.97
N GLY A 246 4.05 -2.70 -12.50
CA GLY A 246 3.79 -2.85 -13.94
C GLY A 246 4.61 -1.85 -14.76
N GLU A 247 5.04 -2.26 -15.95
CA GLU A 247 5.71 -1.34 -16.90
C GLU A 247 4.79 -0.21 -17.36
N LYS A 248 3.48 -0.46 -17.36
CA LYS A 248 2.45 0.52 -17.73
C LYS A 248 1.81 1.20 -16.51
N ASP A 249 2.40 1.02 -15.30
CA ASP A 249 1.92 1.68 -14.09
C ASP A 249 2.25 3.17 -14.07
N PRO A 250 1.24 4.08 -14.16
CA PRO A 250 1.49 5.52 -14.08
C PRO A 250 1.94 5.98 -12.71
N VAL A 251 1.60 5.26 -11.61
CA VAL A 251 2.03 5.59 -10.25
C VAL A 251 3.54 5.43 -10.12
N GLY A 252 4.09 4.32 -10.64
CA GLY A 252 5.52 4.07 -10.74
C GLY A 252 6.24 4.83 -11.85
N GLY A 253 5.54 5.80 -12.51
CA GLY A 253 6.11 6.60 -13.60
C GLY A 253 6.50 5.77 -14.80
N TYR A 254 5.71 4.74 -15.13
CA TYR A 254 6.01 3.78 -16.19
C TYR A 254 7.40 3.13 -16.00
N GLY A 255 7.68 2.69 -14.77
CA GLY A 255 8.94 2.07 -14.35
C GLY A 255 10.10 3.03 -14.10
N LYS A 256 10.03 4.29 -14.54
CA LYS A 256 11.12 5.28 -14.35
C LYS A 256 11.32 5.64 -12.88
N ASP A 257 10.23 5.83 -12.14
CA ASP A 257 10.27 6.19 -10.73
C ASP A 257 10.73 5.00 -9.87
N VAL A 258 10.36 3.77 -10.25
CA VAL A 258 10.84 2.53 -9.62
C VAL A 258 12.36 2.39 -9.77
N LYS A 259 12.91 2.57 -10.99
CA LYS A 259 14.36 2.53 -11.24
C LYS A 259 15.10 3.62 -10.46
N ARG A 260 14.51 4.82 -10.35
CA ARG A 260 15.08 5.92 -9.57
C ARG A 260 15.06 5.63 -8.06
N LEU A 261 14.00 5.02 -7.54
CA LEU A 261 13.92 4.58 -6.15
C LEU A 261 14.98 3.53 -5.85
N LEU A 262 15.12 2.50 -6.71
CA LEU A 262 16.16 1.48 -6.59
C LEU A 262 17.57 2.11 -6.54
N ALA A 263 17.85 3.04 -7.47
CA ALA A 263 19.13 3.75 -7.49
C ALA A 263 19.36 4.56 -6.20
N THR A 264 18.30 5.10 -5.59
CA THR A 264 18.38 5.80 -4.31
C THR A 264 18.74 4.86 -3.18
N TYR A 265 18.07 3.70 -3.06
CA TYR A 265 18.41 2.70 -2.06
C TYR A 265 19.85 2.22 -2.21
N LYS A 266 20.29 1.88 -3.44
CA LYS A 266 21.68 1.46 -3.70
C LYS A 266 22.70 2.54 -3.29
N LYS A 267 22.45 3.81 -3.60
CA LYS A 267 23.32 4.94 -3.21
C LYS A 267 23.38 5.14 -1.68
N LEU A 268 22.37 4.71 -0.95
CA LEU A 268 22.34 4.76 0.52
C LEU A 268 22.93 3.52 1.18
N GLY A 269 23.48 2.58 0.41
CA GLY A 269 24.19 1.41 0.94
C GLY A 269 23.32 0.15 1.10
N PHE A 270 22.06 0.17 0.66
CA PHE A 270 21.21 -1.04 0.72
C PHE A 270 21.68 -2.07 -0.31
N SER A 271 22.16 -3.21 0.15
CA SER A 271 22.69 -4.29 -0.70
C SER A 271 21.64 -5.30 -1.14
N ASN A 272 20.57 -5.48 -0.37
CA ASN A 272 19.56 -6.52 -0.60
C ASN A 272 18.25 -5.97 -1.14
N VAL A 273 18.31 -5.20 -2.24
CA VAL A 273 17.14 -4.63 -2.92
C VAL A 273 17.03 -5.21 -4.32
N ALA A 274 16.01 -6.06 -4.51
CA ALA A 274 15.62 -6.59 -5.82
C ALA A 274 14.45 -5.79 -6.40
N TYR A 275 14.31 -5.80 -7.73
CA TYR A 275 13.13 -5.25 -8.38
C TYR A 275 12.71 -6.08 -9.58
N LYS A 276 11.42 -5.99 -9.93
CA LYS A 276 10.87 -6.57 -11.17
C LYS A 276 9.81 -5.63 -11.75
N LEU A 277 9.92 -5.37 -13.05
CA LEU A 277 8.87 -4.72 -13.83
C LEU A 277 8.16 -5.79 -14.67
N TYR A 278 6.84 -5.84 -14.57
CA TYR A 278 6.03 -6.80 -15.33
C TYR A 278 5.60 -6.17 -16.63
N PRO A 279 5.95 -6.79 -17.77
CA PRO A 279 5.60 -6.28 -19.10
C PRO A 279 4.10 -6.07 -19.24
N ASP A 280 3.70 -4.96 -19.86
CA ASP A 280 2.32 -4.54 -20.12
C ASP A 280 1.40 -4.43 -18.91
N CYS A 281 1.79 -4.90 -17.72
CA CYS A 281 1.00 -4.79 -16.51
C CYS A 281 0.85 -3.34 -16.06
N ARG A 282 -0.32 -3.05 -15.51
CA ARG A 282 -0.71 -1.74 -14.97
C ARG A 282 -0.45 -1.70 -13.45
N HIS A 283 -1.22 -0.91 -12.71
CA HIS A 283 -0.94 -0.61 -11.31
C HIS A 283 -1.20 -1.77 -10.33
N GLU A 284 -2.31 -2.48 -10.50
CA GLU A 284 -2.74 -3.53 -9.58
C GLU A 284 -2.22 -4.91 -10.01
N LEU A 285 -0.94 -5.19 -9.79
CA LEU A 285 -0.31 -6.45 -10.21
C LEU A 285 -1.04 -7.69 -9.69
N LEU A 286 -1.59 -7.64 -8.48
CA LEU A 286 -2.33 -8.76 -7.88
C LEU A 286 -3.67 -9.02 -8.57
N ASN A 287 -4.14 -8.11 -9.39
CA ASN A 287 -5.40 -8.13 -10.11
C ASN A 287 -5.21 -8.07 -11.64
N GLU A 288 -4.00 -8.32 -12.12
CA GLU A 288 -3.68 -8.37 -13.55
C GLU A 288 -4.04 -9.71 -14.18
N LEU A 289 -4.08 -9.78 -15.51
CA LEU A 289 -4.37 -11.00 -16.26
C LEU A 289 -3.39 -12.14 -15.94
N ASN A 290 -2.17 -11.80 -15.59
CA ASN A 290 -1.11 -12.74 -15.20
C ASN A 290 -0.76 -12.61 -13.70
N SER A 291 -1.75 -12.38 -12.85
CA SER A 291 -1.57 -12.26 -11.39
C SER A 291 -0.95 -13.49 -10.75
N GLU A 292 -1.16 -14.67 -11.31
CA GLU A 292 -0.56 -15.93 -10.81
C GLU A 292 0.97 -15.90 -10.90
N ASP A 293 1.55 -15.33 -11.97
CA ASP A 293 3.00 -15.14 -12.09
C ASP A 293 3.52 -14.22 -10.96
N VAL A 294 2.76 -13.16 -10.67
CA VAL A 294 3.11 -12.22 -9.60
C VAL A 294 3.05 -12.90 -8.23
N TYR A 295 2.02 -13.70 -7.98
CA TYR A 295 1.87 -14.48 -6.74
C TYR A 295 3.03 -15.47 -6.57
N SER A 296 3.39 -16.18 -7.63
CA SER A 296 4.49 -17.13 -7.66
C SER A 296 5.84 -16.44 -7.37
N ASP A 297 6.11 -15.31 -8.01
CA ASP A 297 7.33 -14.53 -7.78
C ASP A 297 7.45 -14.04 -6.33
N ILE A 298 6.34 -13.55 -5.76
CA ILE A 298 6.27 -13.12 -4.35
C ILE A 298 6.55 -14.31 -3.43
N ASN A 299 5.88 -15.44 -3.64
CA ASN A 299 6.09 -16.66 -2.88
C ASN A 299 7.57 -17.12 -2.95
N ASN A 300 8.13 -17.17 -4.15
CA ASN A 300 9.52 -17.57 -4.37
C ASN A 300 10.51 -16.62 -3.69
N TRP A 301 10.22 -15.29 -3.75
CA TRP A 301 11.06 -14.30 -3.10
C TRP A 301 11.05 -14.43 -1.58
N ILE A 302 9.88 -14.65 -0.97
CA ILE A 302 9.73 -14.90 0.48
C ILE A 302 10.42 -16.21 0.87
N THR A 303 10.14 -17.31 0.15
CA THR A 303 10.64 -18.66 0.47
C THR A 303 12.16 -18.74 0.48
N LYS A 304 12.85 -17.98 -0.38
CA LYS A 304 14.32 -17.89 -0.39
C LYS A 304 14.90 -17.16 0.85
N ARG A 305 14.08 -16.63 1.76
CA ARG A 305 14.47 -15.82 2.94
C ARG A 305 13.97 -16.37 4.26
N ILE A 306 13.36 -17.53 4.21
CA ILE A 306 12.96 -18.33 5.37
C ILE A 306 14.07 -19.28 5.75
#